data_9dd42b41cdfd59123595018f4f80d695
#
_entry.id   9dd42b41cdfd59123595018f4f80d695
#
_cell.length_a   1.000
_cell.length_b   1.000
_cell.length_c   1.000
_cell.angle_alpha   90.00
_cell.angle_beta   90.00
_cell.angle_gamma   90.00
#
_symmetry.space_group_name_H-M   'P 1'
#
loop_
_entity.id
_entity.type
_entity.pdbx_description
1 polymer ?
#
loop_
_entity_poly.entity_id
_entity_poly.type
_entity_poly.pdbx_seq_one_letter_code
_entity_poly.pdbx_strand_id
1 'polypeptide(L)'
;MKRILLIITALLLSAWSVSAQGDLQVGAVFDGKVVPQKALKETFIRSSQLDPYHLEQYHSVSFTGDEQVLAEVSRRVLADAEKATDQEIHLDGGRLVYAILTFEGTNHDNRFVCYQCVSKAGSYAITLVYMQGPATLDDLKKLFKNRRGK
;
A
#
# COMPACT_ATOMS: atom_id res chain seq x y z
N MET A 1 -5.24 -28.87 30.08
CA MET A 1 -4.66 -28.98 28.77
C MET A 1 -5.57 -28.55 27.63
N LYS A 2 -6.85 -28.88 27.62
CA LYS A 2 -7.79 -28.47 26.57
C LYS A 2 -8.02 -26.96 26.49
N ARG A 3 -7.89 -26.22 27.59
CA ARG A 3 -8.06 -24.75 27.64
C ARG A 3 -6.93 -23.98 27.00
N ILE A 4 -5.71 -24.51 27.03
CA ILE A 4 -4.52 -23.91 26.43
C ILE A 4 -4.56 -24.04 24.92
N LEU A 5 -5.03 -25.17 24.41
CA LEU A 5 -5.23 -25.42 23.00
C LEU A 5 -6.26 -24.46 22.35
N LEU A 6 -7.34 -24.16 23.07
CA LEU A 6 -8.38 -23.22 22.63
C LEU A 6 -7.84 -21.78 22.52
N ILE A 7 -6.98 -21.36 23.44
CA ILE A 7 -6.38 -20.03 23.44
C ILE A 7 -5.40 -19.89 22.27
N ILE A 8 -4.62 -20.92 21.98
CA ILE A 8 -3.69 -20.95 20.85
C ILE A 8 -4.44 -20.90 19.51
N THR A 9 -5.56 -21.60 19.42
CA THR A 9 -6.39 -21.61 18.21
C THR A 9 -7.05 -20.25 17.98
N ALA A 10 -7.48 -19.57 19.04
CA ALA A 10 -8.06 -18.24 18.94
C ALA A 10 -7.02 -17.18 18.53
N LEU A 11 -5.79 -17.31 19.00
CA LEU A 11 -4.67 -16.44 18.60
C LEU A 11 -4.27 -16.65 17.13
N LEU A 12 -4.33 -17.88 16.63
CA LEU A 12 -4.07 -18.18 15.23
C LEU A 12 -5.17 -17.63 14.33
N LEU A 13 -6.42 -17.66 14.76
CA LEU A 13 -7.54 -17.09 13.99
C LEU A 13 -7.50 -15.57 13.92
N SER A 14 -7.00 -14.89 14.96
CA SER A 14 -6.84 -13.43 14.93
C SER A 14 -5.70 -12.99 14.01
N ALA A 15 -4.69 -13.83 13.77
CA ALA A 15 -3.61 -13.55 12.84
C ALA A 15 -4.06 -13.61 11.38
N TRP A 16 -5.14 -14.30 11.08
CA TRP A 16 -5.66 -14.42 9.71
C TRP A 16 -6.47 -13.22 9.25
N SER A 17 -6.92 -12.37 10.16
CA SER A 17 -7.69 -11.17 9.81
C SER A 17 -6.79 -10.01 9.37
N VAL A 18 -5.47 -10.16 9.45
CA VAL A 18 -4.53 -9.08 9.24
C VAL A 18 -3.86 -9.17 7.88
N SER A 19 -4.57 -9.17 6.80
CA SER A 19 -3.85 -8.61 5.68
C SER A 19 -3.87 -9.32 4.33
N ALA A 20 -4.58 -8.73 3.44
CA ALA A 20 -4.27 -8.77 2.03
C ALA A 20 -2.89 -8.15 1.70
N GLN A 21 -2.27 -7.42 2.64
CA GLN A 21 -0.98 -6.73 2.48
C GLN A 21 0.19 -7.42 3.19
N GLY A 22 -0.08 -8.47 3.97
CA GLY A 22 0.92 -9.07 4.87
C GLY A 22 2.08 -9.77 4.18
N ASP A 23 1.93 -10.13 2.91
CA ASP A 23 2.98 -10.74 2.10
C ASP A 23 3.91 -9.69 1.46
N LEU A 24 3.54 -8.40 1.53
CA LEU A 24 4.31 -7.31 0.94
C LEU A 24 5.15 -6.59 2.00
N GLN A 25 6.34 -6.14 1.59
CA GLN A 25 7.24 -5.38 2.46
C GLN A 25 6.61 -4.05 2.90
N VAL A 26 5.81 -3.42 2.03
CA VAL A 26 5.10 -2.18 2.37
C VAL A 26 4.03 -2.40 3.44
N GLY A 27 3.59 -3.63 3.69
CA GLY A 27 2.65 -3.96 4.77
C GLY A 27 3.10 -3.43 6.12
N ALA A 28 4.40 -3.44 6.41
CA ALA A 28 4.95 -2.91 7.65
C ALA A 28 4.73 -1.40 7.81
N VAL A 29 4.66 -0.65 6.71
CA VAL A 29 4.36 0.78 6.74
C VAL A 29 2.90 1.00 7.14
N PHE A 30 1.99 0.24 6.53
CA PHE A 30 0.56 0.31 6.86
C PHE A 30 0.28 -0.10 8.31
N ASP A 31 1.07 -1.02 8.86
CA ASP A 31 0.91 -1.55 10.22
C ASP A 31 1.54 -0.65 11.29
N GLY A 32 2.13 0.48 10.91
CA GLY A 32 2.75 1.39 11.87
C GLY A 32 4.10 0.93 12.41
N LYS A 33 4.79 0.03 11.72
CA LYS A 33 6.10 -0.50 12.13
C LYS A 33 7.27 0.35 11.66
N VAL A 34 7.09 1.16 10.64
CA VAL A 34 8.12 2.07 10.10
C VAL A 34 7.91 3.48 10.67
N VAL A 35 6.66 3.95 10.61
CA VAL A 35 6.24 5.22 11.21
C VAL A 35 5.14 4.89 12.21
N PRO A 36 5.15 5.49 13.42
CA PRO A 36 4.11 5.20 14.41
C PRO A 36 2.70 5.44 13.87
N GLN A 37 1.78 4.55 14.22
CA GLN A 37 0.41 4.57 13.74
C GLN A 37 -0.26 5.95 13.93
N LYS A 38 0.01 6.60 15.07
CA LYS A 38 -0.53 7.92 15.39
C LYS A 38 -0.06 9.02 14.44
N ALA A 39 1.06 8.81 13.72
CA ALA A 39 1.59 9.75 12.75
C ALA A 39 1.08 9.51 11.34
N LEU A 40 0.34 8.42 11.11
CA LEU A 40 -0.24 8.07 9.82
C LEU A 40 -1.61 8.71 9.65
N LYS A 41 -1.83 9.35 8.52
CA LYS A 41 -3.18 9.68 8.04
C LYS A 41 -3.66 8.49 7.23
N GLU A 42 -4.65 7.78 7.75
CA GLU A 42 -5.11 6.54 7.16
C GLU A 42 -6.52 6.67 6.61
N THR A 43 -6.74 6.14 5.42
CA THR A 43 -8.06 6.00 4.80
C THR A 43 -8.25 4.56 4.38
N PHE A 44 -9.37 3.96 4.81
CA PHE A 44 -9.72 2.60 4.47
C PHE A 44 -11.16 2.57 3.96
N ILE A 45 -11.36 2.09 2.73
CA ILE A 45 -12.67 2.03 2.08
C ILE A 45 -12.92 0.62 1.57
N ARG A 46 -14.08 0.06 1.93
CA ARG A 46 -14.61 -1.21 1.46
C ARG A 46 -16.10 -1.06 1.20
N SER A 47 -16.47 -0.29 0.19
CA SER A 47 -17.88 -0.02 -0.05
C SER A 47 -18.16 0.10 -1.54
N SER A 48 -19.43 0.20 -1.87
CA SER A 48 -19.90 0.43 -3.24
C SER A 48 -19.41 1.76 -3.84
N GLN A 49 -18.86 2.65 -3.03
CA GLN A 49 -18.20 3.87 -3.52
C GLN A 49 -17.03 3.56 -4.44
N LEU A 50 -16.45 2.37 -4.33
CA LEU A 50 -15.33 1.91 -5.16
C LEU A 50 -15.79 1.28 -6.48
N ASP A 51 -17.07 0.97 -6.65
CA ASP A 51 -17.60 0.27 -7.83
C ASP A 51 -17.29 1.01 -9.15
N PRO A 52 -17.39 2.35 -9.25
CA PRO A 52 -17.04 3.04 -10.49
C PRO A 52 -15.59 2.89 -10.92
N TYR A 53 -14.72 2.50 -9.99
CA TYR A 53 -13.29 2.31 -10.24
C TYR A 53 -12.90 0.85 -10.39
N HIS A 54 -13.85 -0.07 -10.34
CA HIS A 54 -13.63 -1.52 -10.37
C HIS A 54 -12.72 -1.99 -9.23
N LEU A 55 -12.87 -1.38 -8.06
CA LEU A 55 -12.13 -1.71 -6.86
C LEU A 55 -13.05 -2.23 -5.76
N GLU A 56 -12.53 -3.15 -4.95
CA GLU A 56 -13.21 -3.71 -3.79
C GLU A 56 -12.61 -3.20 -2.48
N GLN A 57 -11.33 -2.81 -2.51
CA GLN A 57 -10.62 -2.33 -1.34
C GLN A 57 -9.68 -1.19 -1.72
N TYR A 58 -9.67 -0.16 -0.89
CA TYR A 58 -8.76 0.96 -0.97
C TYR A 58 -8.22 1.24 0.43
N HIS A 59 -6.91 1.25 0.58
CA HIS A 59 -6.25 1.55 1.85
C HIS A 59 -5.07 2.46 1.58
N SER A 60 -5.09 3.67 2.14
CA SER A 60 -3.99 4.61 1.98
C SER A 60 -3.46 5.07 3.33
N VAL A 61 -2.16 5.35 3.37
CA VAL A 61 -1.50 6.02 4.48
C VAL A 61 -0.66 7.16 3.92
N SER A 62 -0.70 8.29 4.61
CA SER A 62 0.14 9.46 4.32
C SER A 62 0.87 9.88 5.58
N PHE A 63 2.11 10.30 5.44
CA PHE A 63 2.92 10.74 6.55
C PHE A 63 4.08 11.60 6.06
N THR A 64 4.72 12.30 6.97
CA THR A 64 5.92 13.07 6.71
C THR A 64 7.10 12.38 7.38
N GLY A 65 8.21 12.29 6.69
CA GLY A 65 9.41 11.65 7.22
C GLY A 65 10.69 12.37 6.81
N ASP A 66 11.78 11.99 7.47
CA ASP A 66 13.13 12.41 7.13
C ASP A 66 13.74 11.47 6.06
N GLU A 67 15.01 11.64 5.76
CA GLU A 67 15.70 10.80 4.77
C GLU A 67 15.80 9.34 5.19
N GLN A 68 15.87 9.03 6.48
CA GLN A 68 15.93 7.65 6.96
C GLN A 68 14.58 6.94 6.72
N VAL A 69 13.48 7.62 7.01
CA VAL A 69 12.13 7.10 6.74
C VAL A 69 11.94 6.91 5.24
N LEU A 70 12.33 7.92 4.45
CA LEU A 70 12.24 7.82 2.99
C LEU A 70 13.04 6.63 2.45
N ALA A 71 14.26 6.44 2.92
CA ALA A 71 15.12 5.33 2.49
C ALA A 71 14.50 3.98 2.85
N GLU A 72 13.94 3.84 4.05
CA GLU A 72 13.30 2.59 4.49
C GLU A 72 12.05 2.28 3.68
N VAL A 73 11.17 3.26 3.47
CA VAL A 73 9.95 3.09 2.67
C VAL A 73 10.31 2.77 1.22
N SER A 74 11.25 3.50 0.62
CA SER A 74 11.71 3.26 -0.75
C SER A 74 12.28 1.85 -0.92
N ARG A 75 13.08 1.39 0.05
CA ARG A 75 13.65 0.04 0.04
C ARG A 75 12.54 -1.02 0.00
N ARG A 76 11.49 -0.84 0.78
CA ARG A 76 10.36 -1.76 0.83
C ARG A 76 9.56 -1.77 -0.46
N VAL A 77 9.30 -0.58 -1.03
CA VAL A 77 8.61 -0.47 -2.32
C VAL A 77 9.41 -1.16 -3.43
N LEU A 78 10.71 -0.92 -3.49
CA LEU A 78 11.57 -1.52 -4.50
C LEU A 78 11.72 -3.04 -4.31
N ALA A 79 11.71 -3.53 -3.07
CA ALA A 79 11.71 -4.96 -2.80
C ALA A 79 10.42 -5.62 -3.30
N ASP A 80 9.28 -4.98 -3.10
CA ASP A 80 8.00 -5.46 -3.62
C ASP A 80 7.95 -5.38 -5.15
N ALA A 81 8.60 -4.39 -5.76
CA ALA A 81 8.67 -4.25 -7.21
C ALA A 81 9.30 -5.47 -7.89
N GLU A 82 10.23 -6.14 -7.24
CA GLU A 82 10.85 -7.36 -7.76
C GLU A 82 9.85 -8.51 -7.92
N LYS A 83 8.77 -8.50 -7.13
CA LYS A 83 7.72 -9.51 -7.16
C LYS A 83 6.52 -9.10 -8.00
N ALA A 84 6.47 -7.84 -8.45
CA ALA A 84 5.36 -7.32 -9.23
C ALA A 84 5.32 -7.95 -10.62
N THR A 85 4.11 -8.19 -11.12
CA THR A 85 3.90 -8.67 -12.49
C THR A 85 4.04 -7.53 -13.50
N ASP A 86 3.82 -6.29 -13.08
CA ASP A 86 4.05 -5.09 -13.87
C ASP A 86 4.43 -3.95 -12.92
N GLN A 87 5.26 -3.03 -13.41
CA GLN A 87 5.74 -1.92 -12.60
C GLN A 87 5.98 -0.69 -13.44
N GLU A 88 5.67 0.46 -12.85
CA GLU A 88 6.04 1.77 -13.37
C GLU A 88 6.75 2.52 -12.24
N ILE A 89 8.02 2.89 -12.46
CA ILE A 89 8.86 3.48 -11.44
C ILE A 89 9.52 4.73 -11.99
N HIS A 90 9.45 5.82 -11.22
CA HIS A 90 10.14 7.08 -11.53
C HIS A 90 11.13 7.43 -10.44
N LEU A 91 12.37 7.66 -10.85
CA LEU A 91 13.45 8.15 -9.99
C LEU A 91 13.81 9.58 -10.38
N ASP A 92 14.13 10.38 -9.39
CA ASP A 92 14.67 11.72 -9.58
C ASP A 92 15.93 11.86 -8.74
N GLY A 93 17.09 12.00 -9.41
CA GLY A 93 18.37 12.06 -8.73
C GLY A 93 18.67 10.82 -7.87
N GLY A 94 18.25 9.63 -8.32
CA GLY A 94 18.41 8.38 -7.59
C GLY A 94 17.37 8.14 -6.50
N ARG A 95 16.48 9.10 -6.27
CA ARG A 95 15.43 9.00 -5.26
C ARG A 95 14.12 8.52 -5.89
N LEU A 96 13.45 7.58 -5.24
CA LEU A 96 12.14 7.11 -5.67
C LEU A 96 11.10 8.20 -5.44
N VAL A 97 10.44 8.66 -6.50
CA VAL A 97 9.44 9.72 -6.46
C VAL A 97 8.03 9.16 -6.65
N TYR A 98 7.91 8.13 -7.46
CA TYR A 98 6.63 7.58 -7.84
C TYR A 98 6.79 6.11 -8.23
N ALA A 99 5.83 5.28 -7.85
CA ALA A 99 5.77 3.89 -8.29
C ALA A 99 4.32 3.41 -8.35
N ILE A 100 4.01 2.61 -9.36
CA ILE A 100 2.81 1.78 -9.40
C ILE A 100 3.27 0.35 -9.62
N LEU A 101 2.90 -0.53 -8.70
CA LEU A 101 3.20 -1.96 -8.75
C LEU A 101 1.91 -2.73 -8.91
N THR A 102 1.88 -3.68 -9.84
CA THR A 102 0.74 -4.57 -10.07
C THR A 102 1.12 -5.97 -9.65
N PHE A 103 0.25 -6.62 -8.89
CA PHE A 103 0.41 -8.01 -8.46
C PHE A 103 -0.82 -8.80 -8.85
N GLU A 104 -0.65 -10.06 -9.21
CA GLU A 104 -1.78 -10.95 -9.39
C GLU A 104 -2.45 -11.23 -8.05
N GLY A 105 -3.76 -11.13 -8.03
CA GLY A 105 -4.58 -11.53 -6.89
C GLY A 105 -5.26 -12.87 -7.14
N THR A 106 -6.17 -13.24 -6.24
CA THR A 106 -7.01 -14.42 -6.37
C THR A 106 -8.32 -14.06 -7.08
N ASN A 107 -8.94 -15.03 -7.78
CA ASN A 107 -10.27 -14.87 -8.38
C ASN A 107 -10.38 -13.74 -9.40
N HIS A 108 -9.38 -13.59 -10.26
CA HIS A 108 -9.30 -12.56 -11.32
C HIS A 108 -9.17 -11.13 -10.77
N ASP A 109 -8.92 -10.98 -9.48
CA ASP A 109 -8.60 -9.69 -8.90
C ASP A 109 -7.14 -9.35 -9.12
N ASN A 110 -6.85 -8.07 -9.21
CA ASN A 110 -5.50 -7.51 -9.18
C ASN A 110 -5.25 -6.79 -7.87
N ARG A 111 -4.00 -6.72 -7.47
CA ARG A 111 -3.56 -5.94 -6.33
C ARG A 111 -2.60 -4.87 -6.81
N PHE A 112 -2.70 -3.68 -6.26
CA PHE A 112 -1.86 -2.56 -6.66
C PHE A 112 -1.26 -1.89 -5.44
N VAL A 113 0.01 -1.50 -5.56
CA VAL A 113 0.66 -0.63 -4.60
C VAL A 113 1.10 0.61 -5.35
N CYS A 114 0.67 1.78 -4.87
CA CYS A 114 1.07 3.07 -5.41
C CYS A 114 1.86 3.82 -4.35
N TYR A 115 2.93 4.46 -4.79
CA TYR A 115 3.83 5.25 -3.94
C TYR A 115 4.03 6.62 -4.56
N GLN A 116 4.00 7.64 -3.73
CA GLN A 116 4.32 9.00 -4.14
C GLN A 116 5.10 9.70 -3.03
N CYS A 117 6.13 10.43 -3.43
CA CYS A 117 6.94 11.23 -2.51
C CYS A 117 7.04 12.66 -3.05
N VAL A 118 6.72 13.62 -2.20
CA VAL A 118 6.87 15.05 -2.49
C VAL A 118 7.85 15.64 -1.49
N SER A 119 8.90 16.29 -1.98
CA SER A 119 9.87 16.98 -1.14
C SER A 119 9.29 18.32 -0.68
N LYS A 120 9.37 18.60 0.62
CA LYS A 120 8.91 19.85 1.23
C LYS A 120 9.92 20.33 2.27
N ALA A 121 10.66 21.42 1.99
CA ALA A 121 11.45 22.16 2.96
C ALA A 121 12.20 21.29 4.01
N GLY A 122 12.99 20.31 3.54
CA GLY A 122 13.81 19.45 4.41
C GLY A 122 13.13 18.19 4.91
N SER A 123 11.88 17.95 4.52
CA SER A 123 11.16 16.71 4.81
C SER A 123 10.49 16.18 3.56
N TYR A 124 9.93 14.98 3.68
CA TYR A 124 9.29 14.28 2.56
C TYR A 124 7.86 13.89 2.94
N ALA A 125 6.90 14.32 2.13
CA ALA A 125 5.52 13.88 2.24
C ALA A 125 5.35 12.61 1.41
N ILE A 126 5.06 11.50 2.06
CA ILE A 126 4.98 10.17 1.45
C ILE A 126 3.55 9.67 1.53
N THR A 127 3.06 9.14 0.43
CA THR A 127 1.75 8.48 0.36
C THR A 127 1.93 7.09 -0.20
N LEU A 128 1.37 6.10 0.49
CA LEU A 128 1.26 4.73 0.02
C LEU A 128 -0.21 4.36 -0.08
N VAL A 129 -0.58 3.72 -1.18
CA VAL A 129 -1.94 3.26 -1.43
C VAL A 129 -1.90 1.79 -1.82
N TYR A 130 -2.71 0.98 -1.14
CA TYR A 130 -2.99 -0.40 -1.52
C TYR A 130 -4.41 -0.47 -2.07
N MET A 131 -4.57 -1.10 -3.21
CA MET A 131 -5.88 -1.29 -3.84
C MET A 131 -6.01 -2.74 -4.30
N GLN A 132 -7.23 -3.24 -4.27
CA GLN A 132 -7.54 -4.59 -4.71
C GLN A 132 -8.90 -4.59 -5.41
N GLY A 133 -9.00 -5.33 -6.51
CA GLY A 133 -10.24 -5.51 -7.25
C GLY A 133 -9.99 -5.93 -8.69
N PRO A 134 -11.06 -6.06 -9.48
CA PRO A 134 -10.93 -6.42 -10.90
C PRO A 134 -10.42 -5.29 -11.79
N ALA A 135 -10.10 -4.12 -11.23
CA ALA A 135 -9.53 -3.00 -11.96
C ALA A 135 -8.25 -3.39 -12.71
N THR A 136 -8.02 -2.74 -13.84
CA THR A 136 -6.79 -2.86 -14.61
C THR A 136 -5.86 -1.67 -14.29
N LEU A 137 -4.60 -1.78 -14.72
CA LEU A 137 -3.66 -0.67 -14.59
C LEU A 137 -4.16 0.57 -15.33
N ASP A 138 -4.81 0.40 -16.47
CA ASP A 138 -5.39 1.50 -17.25
C ASP A 138 -6.52 2.20 -16.49
N ASP A 139 -7.35 1.45 -15.77
CA ASP A 139 -8.40 2.02 -14.90
C ASP A 139 -7.80 2.93 -13.83
N LEU A 140 -6.70 2.50 -13.22
CA LEU A 140 -6.00 3.30 -12.21
C LEU A 140 -5.37 4.55 -12.80
N LYS A 141 -4.77 4.44 -13.98
CA LYS A 141 -4.17 5.59 -14.66
C LYS A 141 -5.21 6.65 -14.98
N LYS A 142 -6.42 6.25 -15.38
CA LYS A 142 -7.54 7.17 -15.60
C LYS A 142 -7.96 7.86 -14.31
N LEU A 143 -8.01 7.13 -13.20
CA LEU A 143 -8.35 7.68 -11.89
C LEU A 143 -7.36 8.78 -11.48
N PHE A 144 -6.07 8.52 -11.60
CA PHE A 144 -5.03 9.49 -11.25
C PHE A 144 -4.98 10.68 -12.21
N LYS A 145 -5.23 10.46 -13.49
CA LYS A 145 -5.30 11.52 -14.49
C LYS A 145 -6.46 12.48 -14.20
N ASN A 146 -7.62 11.96 -13.83
CA ASN A 146 -8.80 12.76 -13.50
C ASN A 146 -8.56 13.61 -12.25
N ARG A 147 -7.78 13.13 -11.27
CA ARG A 147 -7.41 13.90 -10.09
C ARG A 147 -6.46 15.05 -10.37
N ARG A 148 -5.57 14.89 -11.36
CA ARG A 148 -4.62 15.95 -11.74
C ARG A 148 -5.28 17.06 -12.58
N GLY A 149 -6.39 16.78 -13.23
CA GLY A 149 -7.14 17.75 -14.04
C GLY A 149 -8.06 18.65 -13.24
N LYS A 150 -8.10 18.50 -11.92
CA LYS A 150 -8.81 19.36 -11.00
C LYS A 150 -7.81 20.17 -10.18
#